data_39b880596a3d246747ee275af35a1e0f
#
_entry.id   39b880596a3d246747ee275af35a1e0f
#
_cell.length_a   1.000
_cell.length_b   1.000
_cell.length_c   1.000
_cell.angle_alpha   90.00
_cell.angle_beta   90.00
_cell.angle_gamma   90.00
#
_symmetry.space_group_name_H-M   'P 1'
#
loop_
_entity.id
_entity.type
_entity.pdbx_description
1 polymer ?
#
loop_
_entity_poly.entity_id
_entity_poly.type
_entity_poly.pdbx_seq_one_letter_code
_entity_poly.pdbx_strand_id
1 'polypeptide(L)'
;MPLLDARSEGEFGSGHIPGSANLPMLNDAERVLVGTDYKQKGRDAAIRTGFRLVGPRLEQLIDDASRQAGARKKVLVYCWRGGMRSSFLATFIRMAGMDATTLAGGYKAYRRAAADAFTQPLPLLVVGGRTGSGKTDVLQALATCGEQVIDLEGLAKHKGSAFGGLMHPPQPSTEQFQNELFEALMRMDRTRPIWIEDESIAIGRVFLPDAFWQQKRAAPVIEVDLDTDARIDRLVQEYGPADREEFLAAMTRITRKLGGQHFNAARDFLLSGDMHNTIRILLTYYDKNYDNSLSKKSGQILDRIHWTGSDKERLIADLIACSRANSSGIVRC
;
A
#
# COMPACT_ATOMS: atom_id res chain seq x y z
N MET A 1 -22.84 -2.55 3.63
CA MET A 1 -23.08 -2.63 5.10
C MET A 1 -21.81 -2.08 5.75
N PRO A 2 -21.91 -1.06 6.60
CA PRO A 2 -20.76 -0.51 7.29
C PRO A 2 -20.06 -1.54 8.18
N LEU A 3 -18.75 -1.45 8.27
CA LEU A 3 -17.88 -2.34 9.04
C LEU A 3 -17.32 -1.57 10.24
N LEU A 4 -17.55 -2.06 11.46
CA LEU A 4 -17.14 -1.41 12.70
C LEU A 4 -16.07 -2.24 13.41
N ASP A 5 -14.93 -1.59 13.68
CA ASP A 5 -13.85 -2.20 14.45
C ASP A 5 -13.99 -1.84 15.94
N ALA A 6 -14.31 -2.83 16.76
CA ALA A 6 -14.45 -2.69 18.20
C ALA A 6 -13.10 -2.77 18.96
N ARG A 7 -11.98 -2.80 18.26
CA ARG A 7 -10.64 -2.76 18.87
C ARG A 7 -10.30 -1.34 19.30
N SER A 8 -9.27 -1.22 20.14
CA SER A 8 -8.78 0.09 20.58
C SER A 8 -8.16 0.89 19.43
N GLU A 9 -7.95 2.18 19.64
CA GLU A 9 -7.44 3.12 18.64
C GLU A 9 -6.04 2.73 18.16
N GLY A 10 -5.17 2.31 19.05
CA GLY A 10 -3.84 1.84 18.71
C GLY A 10 -3.84 0.52 17.93
N GLU A 11 -4.75 -0.42 18.26
CA GLU A 11 -4.95 -1.64 17.46
C GLU A 11 -5.44 -1.29 16.05
N PHE A 12 -6.38 -0.34 15.93
CA PHE A 12 -6.92 0.12 14.64
C PHE A 12 -5.86 0.86 13.82
N GLY A 13 -5.11 1.77 14.45
CA GLY A 13 -4.04 2.52 13.80
C GLY A 13 -2.89 1.65 13.30
N SER A 14 -2.62 0.52 13.97
CA SER A 14 -1.62 -0.45 13.53
C SER A 14 -2.02 -1.18 12.25
N GLY A 15 -3.33 -1.38 12.02
CA GLY A 15 -3.89 -2.00 10.84
C GLY A 15 -5.34 -2.44 11.09
N HIS A 16 -6.20 -2.25 10.09
CA HIS A 16 -7.63 -2.56 10.15
C HIS A 16 -8.13 -3.06 8.79
N ILE A 17 -9.33 -3.60 8.74
CA ILE A 17 -9.97 -3.96 7.47
C ILE A 17 -10.29 -2.66 6.70
N PRO A 18 -9.79 -2.47 5.47
CA PRO A 18 -10.03 -1.25 4.70
C PRO A 18 -11.52 -0.89 4.60
N GLY A 19 -11.82 0.39 4.80
CA GLY A 19 -13.19 0.90 4.80
C GLY A 19 -13.96 0.67 6.11
N SER A 20 -13.34 0.10 7.15
CA SER A 20 -13.96 0.02 8.49
C SER A 20 -13.83 1.35 9.24
N ALA A 21 -14.83 1.64 10.10
CA ALA A 21 -14.76 2.72 11.07
C ALA A 21 -14.36 2.17 12.44
N ASN A 22 -13.50 2.88 13.17
CA ASN A 22 -13.15 2.50 14.52
C ASN A 22 -14.29 2.92 15.49
N LEU A 23 -14.81 1.96 16.23
CA LEU A 23 -15.77 2.16 17.31
C LEU A 23 -15.29 1.39 18.53
N PRO A 24 -14.28 1.90 19.25
CA PRO A 24 -13.59 1.17 20.28
C PRO A 24 -14.50 0.89 21.47
N MET A 25 -14.71 -0.38 21.77
CA MET A 25 -15.41 -0.76 23.00
C MET A 25 -14.58 -0.45 24.23
N LEU A 26 -13.25 -0.55 24.12
CA LEU A 26 -12.27 -0.16 25.11
C LEU A 26 -11.20 0.66 24.41
N ASN A 27 -10.83 1.82 24.94
CA ASN A 27 -9.67 2.57 24.47
C ASN A 27 -8.36 1.84 24.85
N ASP A 28 -7.21 2.37 24.43
CA ASP A 28 -5.91 1.71 24.66
C ASP A 28 -5.62 1.50 26.15
N ALA A 29 -5.85 2.49 27.00
CA ALA A 29 -5.61 2.40 28.44
C ALA A 29 -6.56 1.40 29.12
N GLU A 30 -7.84 1.45 28.79
CA GLU A 30 -8.86 0.53 29.29
C GLU A 30 -8.59 -0.92 28.87
N ARG A 31 -8.14 -1.11 27.62
CA ARG A 31 -7.76 -2.43 27.11
C ARG A 31 -6.61 -3.02 27.92
N VAL A 32 -5.63 -2.21 28.33
CA VAL A 32 -4.52 -2.64 29.19
C VAL A 32 -5.06 -3.05 30.58
N LEU A 33 -5.93 -2.25 31.18
CA LEU A 33 -6.53 -2.56 32.50
C LEU A 33 -7.34 -3.87 32.47
N VAL A 34 -8.23 -4.01 31.49
CA VAL A 34 -9.04 -5.24 31.34
C VAL A 34 -8.17 -6.45 31.04
N GLY A 35 -7.12 -6.27 30.21
CA GLY A 35 -6.16 -7.33 29.91
C GLY A 35 -5.32 -7.76 31.11
N THR A 36 -4.97 -6.82 31.98
CA THR A 36 -4.27 -7.10 33.24
C THR A 36 -5.16 -7.86 34.21
N ASP A 37 -6.41 -7.43 34.40
CA ASP A 37 -7.38 -8.15 35.25
C ASP A 37 -7.64 -9.54 34.72
N TYR A 38 -7.73 -9.73 33.40
CA TYR A 38 -7.88 -11.06 32.81
C TYR A 38 -6.73 -12.00 33.16
N LYS A 39 -5.50 -11.52 33.11
CA LYS A 39 -4.31 -12.33 33.41
C LYS A 39 -4.12 -12.60 34.90
N GLN A 40 -4.40 -11.61 35.75
CA GLN A 40 -4.11 -11.67 37.19
C GLN A 40 -5.30 -12.19 38.05
N LYS A 41 -6.55 -11.83 37.66
CA LYS A 41 -7.73 -12.08 38.45
C LYS A 41 -8.76 -12.99 37.74
N GLY A 42 -8.49 -13.34 36.49
CA GLY A 42 -9.35 -14.22 35.71
C GLY A 42 -10.44 -13.48 34.90
N ARG A 43 -11.21 -14.28 34.17
CA ARG A 43 -12.22 -13.81 33.19
C ARG A 43 -13.32 -12.95 33.81
N ASP A 44 -13.86 -13.37 34.97
CA ASP A 44 -15.01 -12.69 35.59
C ASP A 44 -14.65 -11.28 36.09
N ALA A 45 -13.44 -11.12 36.64
CA ALA A 45 -12.94 -9.82 37.07
C ALA A 45 -12.76 -8.88 35.87
N ALA A 46 -12.19 -9.38 34.77
CA ALA A 46 -12.03 -8.62 33.53
C ALA A 46 -13.37 -8.15 32.94
N ILE A 47 -14.39 -9.02 32.95
CA ILE A 47 -15.74 -8.67 32.48
C ILE A 47 -16.35 -7.55 33.35
N ARG A 48 -16.26 -7.66 34.69
CA ARG A 48 -16.77 -6.62 35.61
C ARG A 48 -16.06 -5.29 35.42
N THR A 49 -14.74 -5.30 35.22
CA THR A 49 -13.95 -4.09 34.89
C THR A 49 -14.38 -3.52 33.55
N GLY A 50 -14.58 -4.35 32.54
CA GLY A 50 -15.09 -3.92 31.23
C GLY A 50 -16.46 -3.24 31.33
N PHE A 51 -17.42 -3.81 32.06
CA PHE A 51 -18.75 -3.19 32.28
C PHE A 51 -18.64 -1.84 32.97
N ARG A 52 -17.77 -1.72 33.97
CA ARG A 52 -17.58 -0.46 34.71
C ARG A 52 -17.03 0.64 33.80
N LEU A 53 -16.15 0.29 32.89
CA LEU A 53 -15.52 1.25 31.95
C LEU A 53 -16.44 1.61 30.78
N VAL A 54 -17.15 0.64 30.21
CA VAL A 54 -18.02 0.83 29.03
C VAL A 54 -19.39 1.40 29.41
N GLY A 55 -19.96 1.01 30.56
CA GLY A 55 -21.32 1.37 30.97
C GLY A 55 -21.63 2.87 30.84
N PRO A 56 -20.80 3.78 31.37
CA PRO A 56 -21.07 5.21 31.32
C PRO A 56 -21.15 5.83 29.93
N ARG A 57 -20.59 5.17 28.92
CA ARG A 57 -20.54 5.67 27.52
C ARG A 57 -21.32 4.79 26.54
N LEU A 58 -22.13 3.87 27.04
CA LEU A 58 -22.86 2.94 26.19
C LEU A 58 -23.82 3.64 25.24
N GLU A 59 -24.52 4.69 25.71
CA GLU A 59 -25.38 5.52 24.89
C GLU A 59 -24.61 6.13 23.71
N GLN A 60 -23.46 6.75 24.00
CA GLN A 60 -22.60 7.33 22.95
C GLN A 60 -22.14 6.29 21.92
N LEU A 61 -21.76 5.08 22.36
CA LEU A 61 -21.35 4.00 21.43
C LEU A 61 -22.51 3.58 20.52
N ILE A 62 -23.75 3.56 21.03
CA ILE A 62 -24.93 3.24 20.23
C ILE A 62 -25.23 4.35 19.24
N ASP A 63 -25.12 5.61 19.63
CA ASP A 63 -25.33 6.77 18.75
C ASP A 63 -24.30 6.78 17.63
N ASP A 64 -23.02 6.52 17.95
CA ASP A 64 -21.95 6.43 16.97
C ASP A 64 -22.20 5.27 16.00
N ALA A 65 -22.60 4.10 16.50
CA ALA A 65 -22.97 2.97 15.65
C ALA A 65 -24.17 3.31 14.74
N SER A 66 -25.16 4.04 15.26
CA SER A 66 -26.35 4.47 14.50
C SER A 66 -25.98 5.44 13.38
N ARG A 67 -25.09 6.38 13.64
CA ARG A 67 -24.58 7.29 12.61
C ARG A 67 -23.87 6.54 11.48
N GLN A 68 -23.04 5.56 11.83
CA GLN A 68 -22.34 4.71 10.87
C GLN A 68 -23.30 3.82 10.07
N ALA A 69 -24.32 3.25 10.75
CA ALA A 69 -25.32 2.38 10.12
C ALA A 69 -26.19 3.11 9.08
N GLY A 70 -26.42 4.41 9.31
CA GLY A 70 -27.28 5.24 8.48
C GLY A 70 -28.71 4.68 8.33
N ALA A 71 -29.38 5.03 7.24
CA ALA A 71 -30.78 4.64 7.00
C ALA A 71 -31.01 3.12 6.94
N ARG A 72 -29.99 2.33 6.60
CA ARG A 72 -30.10 0.86 6.50
C ARG A 72 -30.16 0.18 7.86
N LYS A 73 -29.76 0.84 8.93
CA LYS A 73 -29.70 0.32 10.31
C LYS A 73 -29.02 -1.06 10.43
N LYS A 74 -28.00 -1.31 9.58
CA LYS A 74 -27.29 -2.59 9.55
C LYS A 74 -25.78 -2.35 9.63
N VAL A 75 -25.08 -3.13 10.48
CA VAL A 75 -23.62 -3.07 10.64
C VAL A 75 -23.00 -4.47 10.77
N LEU A 76 -21.75 -4.61 10.37
CA LEU A 76 -20.89 -5.75 10.67
C LEU A 76 -19.83 -5.29 11.68
N VAL A 77 -19.76 -5.97 12.81
CA VAL A 77 -18.85 -5.62 13.91
C VAL A 77 -17.73 -6.66 14.00
N TYR A 78 -16.51 -6.24 14.18
CA TYR A 78 -15.41 -7.16 14.45
C TYR A 78 -14.51 -6.67 15.60
N CYS A 79 -13.75 -7.59 16.16
CA CYS A 79 -12.62 -7.32 17.03
C CYS A 79 -11.47 -8.26 16.65
N TRP A 80 -10.45 -8.42 17.49
CA TRP A 80 -9.27 -9.22 17.14
C TRP A 80 -9.59 -10.67 16.75
N ARG A 81 -10.47 -11.37 17.49
CA ARG A 81 -10.83 -12.79 17.26
C ARG A 81 -12.32 -13.05 17.09
N GLY A 82 -13.14 -12.02 16.93
CA GLY A 82 -14.59 -12.19 16.93
C GLY A 82 -15.16 -12.61 18.31
N GLY A 83 -14.46 -12.22 19.40
CA GLY A 83 -14.81 -12.58 20.78
C GLY A 83 -15.66 -11.52 21.47
N MET A 84 -15.52 -11.44 22.81
CA MET A 84 -16.40 -10.65 23.69
C MET A 84 -16.60 -9.19 23.27
N ARG A 85 -15.55 -8.48 22.83
CA ARG A 85 -15.67 -7.05 22.44
C ARG A 85 -16.70 -6.88 21.33
N SER A 86 -16.54 -7.58 20.20
CA SER A 86 -17.47 -7.47 19.08
C SER A 86 -18.85 -8.06 19.39
N SER A 87 -18.92 -9.15 20.18
CA SER A 87 -20.19 -9.77 20.53
C SER A 87 -21.04 -8.89 21.47
N PHE A 88 -20.42 -8.26 22.47
CA PHE A 88 -21.14 -7.33 23.36
C PHE A 88 -21.57 -6.07 22.60
N LEU A 89 -20.68 -5.46 21.82
CA LEU A 89 -21.05 -4.29 21.03
C LEU A 89 -22.22 -4.59 20.07
N ALA A 90 -22.15 -5.71 19.35
CA ALA A 90 -23.24 -6.14 18.46
C ALA A 90 -24.54 -6.41 19.23
N THR A 91 -24.49 -6.93 20.48
CA THR A 91 -25.65 -7.12 21.31
C THR A 91 -26.29 -5.81 21.70
N PHE A 92 -25.52 -4.83 22.17
CA PHE A 92 -26.01 -3.50 22.51
C PHE A 92 -26.65 -2.79 21.33
N ILE A 93 -26.00 -2.88 20.16
CA ILE A 93 -26.51 -2.32 18.89
C ILE A 93 -27.86 -2.95 18.52
N ARG A 94 -28.01 -4.28 18.68
CA ARG A 94 -29.31 -4.99 18.45
C ARG A 94 -30.38 -4.56 19.44
N MET A 95 -30.04 -4.40 20.71
CA MET A 95 -30.97 -3.92 21.74
C MET A 95 -31.51 -2.52 21.43
N ALA A 96 -30.71 -1.69 20.75
CA ALA A 96 -31.10 -0.38 20.25
C ALA A 96 -31.91 -0.41 18.93
N GLY A 97 -32.35 -1.57 18.45
CA GLY A 97 -33.24 -1.71 17.29
C GLY A 97 -32.50 -1.69 15.94
N MET A 98 -31.21 -1.93 15.91
CA MET A 98 -30.41 -2.05 14.69
C MET A 98 -30.04 -3.53 14.43
N ASP A 99 -29.78 -3.88 13.17
CA ASP A 99 -29.26 -5.19 12.79
C ASP A 99 -27.72 -5.19 12.88
N ALA A 100 -27.17 -6.04 13.73
CA ALA A 100 -25.73 -6.15 13.91
C ALA A 100 -25.27 -7.61 13.87
N THR A 101 -24.34 -7.91 12.98
CA THR A 101 -23.67 -9.20 12.86
C THR A 101 -22.21 -9.09 13.26
N THR A 102 -21.56 -10.19 13.56
CA THR A 102 -20.13 -10.21 13.90
C THR A 102 -19.33 -10.98 12.85
N LEU A 103 -18.12 -10.49 12.54
CA LEU A 103 -17.20 -11.21 11.67
C LEU A 103 -16.61 -12.42 12.40
N ALA A 104 -16.90 -13.61 11.89
CA ALA A 104 -16.37 -14.87 12.42
C ALA A 104 -14.84 -14.87 12.42
N GLY A 105 -14.22 -15.17 13.56
CA GLY A 105 -12.77 -15.15 13.73
C GLY A 105 -12.13 -13.76 13.74
N GLY A 106 -12.92 -12.70 13.48
CA GLY A 106 -12.51 -11.29 13.55
C GLY A 106 -11.34 -10.92 12.65
N TYR A 107 -10.63 -9.88 13.02
CA TYR A 107 -9.48 -9.36 12.26
C TYR A 107 -8.37 -10.41 12.07
N LYS A 108 -8.16 -11.29 13.04
CA LYS A 108 -7.18 -12.38 12.90
C LYS A 108 -7.52 -13.32 11.74
N ALA A 109 -8.80 -13.64 11.54
CA ALA A 109 -9.23 -14.48 10.42
C ALA A 109 -9.07 -13.73 9.09
N TYR A 110 -9.39 -12.45 9.03
CA TYR A 110 -9.13 -11.60 7.86
C TYR A 110 -7.64 -11.59 7.49
N ARG A 111 -6.74 -11.36 8.45
CA ARG A 111 -5.28 -11.38 8.19
C ARG A 111 -4.77 -12.74 7.71
N ARG A 112 -5.37 -13.85 8.19
CA ARG A 112 -5.06 -15.18 7.67
C ARG A 112 -5.50 -15.32 6.21
N ALA A 113 -6.73 -14.92 5.90
CA ALA A 113 -7.24 -14.96 4.53
C ALA A 113 -6.37 -14.11 3.57
N ALA A 114 -5.92 -12.95 4.03
CA ALA A 114 -4.98 -12.13 3.26
C ALA A 114 -3.64 -12.86 3.00
N ALA A 115 -3.05 -13.46 4.04
CA ALA A 115 -1.81 -14.22 3.90
C ALA A 115 -1.97 -15.42 2.94
N ASP A 116 -3.06 -16.16 3.08
CA ASP A 116 -3.37 -17.32 2.21
C ASP A 116 -3.59 -16.88 0.75
N ALA A 117 -4.25 -15.74 0.52
CA ALA A 117 -4.50 -15.21 -0.82
C ALA A 117 -3.21 -14.85 -1.58
N PHE A 118 -2.18 -14.37 -0.87
CA PHE A 118 -0.87 -14.05 -1.46
C PHE A 118 -0.05 -15.28 -1.84
N THR A 119 -0.39 -16.47 -1.32
CA THR A 119 0.27 -17.74 -1.71
C THR A 119 -0.33 -18.36 -2.96
N GLN A 120 -1.53 -17.93 -3.37
CA GLN A 120 -2.17 -18.43 -4.58
C GLN A 120 -1.48 -17.87 -5.82
N PRO A 121 -1.38 -18.63 -6.92
CA PRO A 121 -0.81 -18.13 -8.18
C PRO A 121 -1.51 -16.86 -8.68
N LEU A 122 -0.72 -15.89 -9.09
CA LEU A 122 -1.18 -14.59 -9.58
C LEU A 122 -0.60 -14.33 -10.98
N PRO A 123 -1.43 -13.95 -11.96
CA PRO A 123 -0.97 -13.62 -13.31
C PRO A 123 -0.35 -12.22 -13.34
N LEU A 124 0.73 -12.02 -12.60
CA LEU A 124 1.40 -10.72 -12.51
C LEU A 124 2.17 -10.41 -13.78
N LEU A 125 2.10 -9.15 -14.22
CA LEU A 125 2.90 -8.59 -15.30
C LEU A 125 3.52 -7.28 -14.83
N VAL A 126 4.85 -7.21 -14.86
CA VAL A 126 5.60 -6.10 -14.27
C VAL A 126 5.94 -5.06 -15.33
N VAL A 127 5.58 -3.81 -15.06
CA VAL A 127 6.10 -2.65 -15.81
C VAL A 127 7.44 -2.26 -15.23
N GLY A 128 8.52 -2.58 -15.96
CA GLY A 128 9.88 -2.16 -15.65
C GLY A 128 10.20 -0.79 -16.26
N GLY A 129 11.33 -0.23 -15.87
CA GLY A 129 11.84 1.02 -16.41
C GLY A 129 12.59 1.82 -15.35
N ARG A 130 13.61 2.57 -15.81
CA ARG A 130 14.45 3.40 -14.95
C ARG A 130 13.65 4.49 -14.23
N THR A 131 14.22 5.08 -13.20
CA THR A 131 13.61 6.21 -12.48
C THR A 131 13.28 7.34 -13.46
N GLY A 132 12.06 7.87 -13.37
CA GLY A 132 11.55 8.91 -14.27
C GLY A 132 11.01 8.41 -15.62
N SER A 133 10.99 7.09 -15.89
CA SER A 133 10.44 6.56 -17.15
C SER A 133 8.90 6.63 -17.25
N GLY A 134 8.22 7.09 -16.21
CA GLY A 134 6.75 7.28 -16.22
C GLY A 134 5.92 6.04 -15.92
N LYS A 135 6.47 5.05 -15.22
CA LYS A 135 5.76 3.79 -14.88
C LYS A 135 4.39 4.02 -14.26
N THR A 136 4.28 4.93 -13.29
CA THR A 136 3.02 5.25 -12.62
C THR A 136 1.97 5.80 -13.60
N ASP A 137 2.38 6.74 -14.49
CA ASP A 137 1.48 7.29 -15.52
C ASP A 137 1.07 6.23 -16.55
N VAL A 138 1.98 5.29 -16.85
CA VAL A 138 1.69 4.14 -17.73
C VAL A 138 0.66 3.24 -17.10
N LEU A 139 0.80 2.89 -15.81
CA LEU A 139 -0.17 2.04 -15.10
C LEU A 139 -1.54 2.72 -15.00
N GLN A 140 -1.59 4.02 -14.71
CA GLN A 140 -2.85 4.76 -14.70
C GLN A 140 -3.54 4.76 -16.07
N ALA A 141 -2.76 4.89 -17.14
CA ALA A 141 -3.30 4.84 -18.50
C ALA A 141 -3.80 3.43 -18.88
N LEU A 142 -3.07 2.38 -18.50
CA LEU A 142 -3.50 0.99 -18.65
C LEU A 142 -4.84 0.75 -17.93
N ALA A 143 -4.99 1.24 -16.70
CA ALA A 143 -6.23 1.16 -15.94
C ALA A 143 -7.39 1.89 -16.66
N THR A 144 -7.13 3.05 -17.26
CA THR A 144 -8.12 3.79 -18.05
C THR A 144 -8.56 3.03 -19.31
N CYS A 145 -7.68 2.20 -19.88
CA CYS A 145 -7.97 1.30 -21.00
C CYS A 145 -8.65 -0.01 -20.57
N GLY A 146 -8.99 -0.19 -19.28
CA GLY A 146 -9.70 -1.37 -18.76
C GLY A 146 -8.78 -2.53 -18.41
N GLU A 147 -7.47 -2.33 -18.36
CA GLU A 147 -6.53 -3.31 -17.85
C GLU A 147 -6.55 -3.33 -16.31
N GLN A 148 -6.21 -4.48 -15.73
CA GLN A 148 -6.16 -4.66 -14.28
C GLN A 148 -4.82 -4.16 -13.73
N VAL A 149 -4.86 -3.19 -12.85
CA VAL A 149 -3.67 -2.56 -12.27
C VAL A 149 -3.73 -2.58 -10.75
N ILE A 150 -2.63 -2.91 -10.12
CA ILE A 150 -2.40 -2.65 -8.69
C ILE A 150 -1.25 -1.65 -8.58
N ASP A 151 -1.56 -0.43 -8.18
CA ASP A 151 -0.61 0.66 -7.94
C ASP A 151 0.03 0.48 -6.55
N LEU A 152 1.22 -0.14 -6.51
CA LEU A 152 1.94 -0.42 -5.28
C LEU A 152 2.47 0.86 -4.62
N GLU A 153 2.93 1.83 -5.42
CA GLU A 153 3.41 3.13 -4.95
C GLU A 153 2.26 3.95 -4.33
N GLY A 154 1.10 3.96 -4.99
CA GLY A 154 -0.10 4.61 -4.48
C GLY A 154 -0.59 4.01 -3.17
N LEU A 155 -0.66 2.68 -3.05
CA LEU A 155 -1.00 1.98 -1.80
C LEU A 155 0.02 2.27 -0.70
N ALA A 156 1.31 2.34 -1.03
CA ALA A 156 2.38 2.66 -0.09
C ALA A 156 2.44 4.15 0.27
N LYS A 157 1.78 5.04 -0.49
CA LYS A 157 1.92 6.49 -0.42
C LYS A 157 3.39 6.92 -0.53
N HIS A 158 4.11 6.29 -1.47
CA HIS A 158 5.55 6.46 -1.59
C HIS A 158 6.07 5.95 -2.94
N LYS A 159 6.84 6.74 -3.67
CA LYS A 159 7.36 6.43 -5.01
C LYS A 159 8.67 5.61 -5.01
N GLY A 160 8.81 4.64 -4.13
CA GLY A 160 9.92 3.68 -4.11
C GLY A 160 11.33 4.22 -3.87
N SER A 161 11.65 5.41 -4.37
CA SER A 161 12.99 6.03 -4.28
C SER A 161 13.28 6.68 -2.92
N ALA A 162 14.52 7.14 -2.68
CA ALA A 162 14.84 7.93 -1.48
C ALA A 162 14.04 9.25 -1.40
N PHE A 163 13.55 9.75 -2.51
CA PHE A 163 12.72 10.95 -2.64
C PHE A 163 11.23 10.64 -2.67
N GLY A 164 10.85 9.37 -2.71
CA GLY A 164 9.48 8.91 -2.94
C GLY A 164 8.46 9.30 -1.88
N GLY A 165 8.91 9.76 -0.71
CA GLY A 165 8.05 10.30 0.34
C GLY A 165 7.81 11.81 0.26
N LEU A 166 8.54 12.52 -0.61
CA LEU A 166 8.36 13.98 -0.77
C LEU A 166 6.96 14.27 -1.32
N MET A 167 6.29 15.27 -0.73
CA MET A 167 4.94 15.71 -1.11
C MET A 167 3.85 14.62 -0.99
N HIS A 168 4.16 13.50 -0.32
CA HIS A 168 3.19 12.46 -0.04
C HIS A 168 2.74 12.50 1.43
N PRO A 169 1.48 12.11 1.73
CA PRO A 169 1.04 11.93 3.11
C PRO A 169 1.86 10.83 3.79
N PRO A 170 1.85 10.76 5.13
CA PRO A 170 2.54 9.71 5.87
C PRO A 170 2.16 8.31 5.35
N GLN A 171 3.17 7.44 5.22
CA GLN A 171 2.95 6.06 4.83
C GLN A 171 2.08 5.32 5.86
N PRO A 172 1.24 4.37 5.42
CA PRO A 172 0.55 3.47 6.32
C PRO A 172 1.55 2.59 7.11
N SER A 173 1.06 1.84 8.08
CA SER A 173 1.83 0.73 8.62
C SER A 173 2.01 -0.37 7.56
N THR A 174 3.02 -1.23 7.71
CA THR A 174 3.18 -2.40 6.81
C THR A 174 1.93 -3.29 6.83
N GLU A 175 1.30 -3.45 8.01
CA GLU A 175 0.09 -4.26 8.14
C GLU A 175 -1.09 -3.66 7.37
N GLN A 176 -1.28 -2.34 7.46
CA GLN A 176 -2.33 -1.63 6.72
C GLN A 176 -2.09 -1.65 5.21
N PHE A 177 -0.85 -1.41 4.77
CA PHE A 177 -0.47 -1.54 3.36
C PHE A 177 -0.79 -2.93 2.80
N GLN A 178 -0.47 -3.99 3.54
CA GLN A 178 -0.78 -5.37 3.14
C GLN A 178 -2.29 -5.65 3.11
N ASN A 179 -3.07 -5.04 4.02
CA ASN A 179 -4.52 -5.12 3.99
C ASN A 179 -5.11 -4.46 2.73
N GLU A 180 -4.60 -3.28 2.38
CA GLU A 180 -5.04 -2.56 1.18
C GLU A 180 -4.64 -3.30 -0.10
N LEU A 181 -3.43 -3.87 -0.13
CA LEU A 181 -2.99 -4.72 -1.24
C LEU A 181 -3.87 -5.97 -1.38
N PHE A 182 -4.26 -6.60 -0.27
CA PHE A 182 -5.19 -7.74 -0.29
C PHE A 182 -6.55 -7.34 -0.86
N GLU A 183 -7.13 -6.23 -0.42
CA GLU A 183 -8.41 -5.73 -0.95
C GLU A 183 -8.32 -5.38 -2.44
N ALA A 184 -7.21 -4.79 -2.87
CA ALA A 184 -6.98 -4.54 -4.29
C ALA A 184 -6.96 -5.87 -5.07
N LEU A 185 -6.20 -6.86 -4.59
CA LEU A 185 -6.10 -8.17 -5.21
C LEU A 185 -7.45 -8.92 -5.28
N MET A 186 -8.29 -8.81 -4.25
CA MET A 186 -9.59 -9.47 -4.21
C MET A 186 -10.60 -8.93 -5.25
N ARG A 187 -10.32 -7.79 -5.85
CA ARG A 187 -11.11 -7.20 -6.93
C ARG A 187 -10.64 -7.62 -8.33
N MET A 188 -9.49 -8.31 -8.41
CA MET A 188 -8.88 -8.71 -9.68
C MET A 188 -9.43 -10.04 -10.16
N ASP A 189 -9.63 -10.14 -11.47
CA ASP A 189 -9.91 -11.39 -12.18
C ASP A 189 -8.57 -12.14 -12.42
N ARG A 190 -8.39 -13.26 -11.75
CA ARG A 190 -7.16 -14.06 -11.83
C ARG A 190 -6.95 -14.77 -13.17
N THR A 191 -7.90 -14.67 -14.07
CA THR A 191 -7.76 -15.20 -15.44
C THR A 191 -7.17 -14.19 -16.42
N ARG A 192 -6.95 -12.95 -15.98
CA ARG A 192 -6.41 -11.85 -16.77
C ARG A 192 -5.11 -11.32 -16.14
N PRO A 193 -4.16 -10.81 -16.93
CA PRO A 193 -2.95 -10.18 -16.40
C PRO A 193 -3.26 -9.08 -15.39
N ILE A 194 -2.44 -9.01 -14.32
CA ILE A 194 -2.48 -7.96 -13.31
C ILE A 194 -1.18 -7.16 -13.43
N TRP A 195 -1.27 -5.93 -13.87
CA TRP A 195 -0.14 -5.04 -14.06
C TRP A 195 0.29 -4.40 -12.75
N ILE A 196 1.59 -4.40 -12.48
CA ILE A 196 2.20 -3.81 -11.27
C ILE A 196 3.53 -3.14 -11.60
N GLU A 197 4.01 -2.21 -10.74
CA GLU A 197 5.34 -1.60 -10.88
C GLU A 197 6.47 -2.55 -10.48
N ASP A 198 7.65 -2.31 -11.08
CA ASP A 198 8.89 -2.97 -10.67
C ASP A 198 9.48 -2.36 -9.40
N GLU A 199 8.74 -2.49 -8.29
CA GLU A 199 9.21 -2.03 -6.99
C GLU A 199 9.97 -3.12 -6.22
N SER A 200 10.77 -2.71 -5.23
CA SER A 200 11.48 -3.62 -4.33
C SER A 200 10.54 -4.20 -3.27
N ILE A 201 11.03 -5.19 -2.46
CA ILE A 201 10.27 -5.72 -1.33
C ILE A 201 9.88 -4.64 -0.32
N ALA A 202 10.72 -3.60 -0.19
CA ALA A 202 10.46 -2.45 0.66
C ALA A 202 10.14 -1.22 -0.20
N ILE A 203 8.99 -0.60 0.01
CA ILE A 203 8.56 0.66 -0.61
C ILE A 203 8.53 1.72 0.51
N GLY A 204 9.60 2.50 0.61
CA GLY A 204 9.82 3.37 1.77
C GLY A 204 9.95 2.55 3.06
N ARG A 205 8.96 2.64 3.95
CA ARG A 205 8.94 1.95 5.26
C ARG A 205 8.03 0.72 5.29
N VAL A 206 7.27 0.46 4.23
CA VAL A 206 6.34 -0.67 4.18
C VAL A 206 6.94 -1.82 3.38
N PHE A 207 6.48 -3.04 3.68
CA PHE A 207 7.01 -4.25 3.07
C PHE A 207 5.91 -5.04 2.38
N LEU A 208 6.18 -5.49 1.16
CA LEU A 208 5.34 -6.47 0.47
C LEU A 208 5.30 -7.78 1.25
N PRO A 209 4.18 -8.53 1.22
CA PRO A 209 4.15 -9.89 1.73
C PRO A 209 5.17 -10.77 0.98
N ASP A 210 5.91 -11.63 1.71
CA ASP A 210 6.97 -12.44 1.11
C ASP A 210 6.47 -13.32 -0.05
N ALA A 211 5.30 -13.96 0.11
CA ALA A 211 4.72 -14.80 -0.94
C ALA A 211 4.36 -14.00 -2.19
N PHE A 212 3.82 -12.78 -2.05
CA PHE A 212 3.56 -11.87 -3.17
C PHE A 212 4.87 -11.40 -3.82
N TRP A 213 5.86 -11.05 -3.01
CA TRP A 213 7.17 -10.64 -3.49
C TRP A 213 7.86 -11.72 -4.32
N GLN A 214 7.83 -12.99 -3.89
CA GLN A 214 8.40 -14.11 -4.66
C GLN A 214 7.73 -14.26 -6.03
N GLN A 215 6.41 -14.17 -6.10
CA GLN A 215 5.67 -14.20 -7.36
C GLN A 215 6.03 -13.01 -8.25
N LYS A 216 6.06 -11.78 -7.69
CA LYS A 216 6.48 -10.59 -8.43
C LYS A 216 7.89 -10.73 -9.00
N ARG A 217 8.83 -11.29 -8.22
CA ARG A 217 10.20 -11.52 -8.70
C ARG A 217 10.29 -12.51 -9.86
N ALA A 218 9.38 -13.48 -9.91
CA ALA A 218 9.33 -14.48 -10.97
C ALA A 218 8.49 -14.04 -12.19
N ALA A 219 7.71 -12.97 -12.03
CA ALA A 219 6.80 -12.49 -13.06
C ALA A 219 7.52 -11.93 -14.28
N PRO A 220 6.94 -12.07 -15.47
CA PRO A 220 7.44 -11.44 -16.68
C PRO A 220 7.43 -9.92 -16.58
N VAL A 221 8.39 -9.28 -17.27
CA VAL A 221 8.63 -7.84 -17.25
C VAL A 221 8.52 -7.28 -18.65
N ILE A 222 7.79 -6.19 -18.84
CA ILE A 222 7.89 -5.34 -20.02
C ILE A 222 8.56 -4.04 -19.59
N GLU A 223 9.69 -3.74 -20.20
CA GLU A 223 10.49 -2.57 -19.87
C GLU A 223 10.07 -1.37 -20.69
N VAL A 224 9.75 -0.25 -20.02
CA VAL A 224 9.53 1.05 -20.64
C VAL A 224 10.83 1.82 -20.61
N ASP A 225 11.40 2.09 -21.80
CA ASP A 225 12.63 2.84 -21.97
C ASP A 225 12.30 4.26 -22.43
N LEU A 226 12.85 5.26 -21.74
CA LEU A 226 12.67 6.68 -22.00
C LEU A 226 14.03 7.38 -21.96
N ASP A 227 14.28 8.26 -22.92
CA ASP A 227 15.52 9.04 -23.03
C ASP A 227 15.84 9.80 -21.74
N THR A 228 17.13 9.90 -21.44
CA THR A 228 17.61 10.49 -20.18
C THR A 228 17.13 11.92 -19.98
N ASP A 229 17.17 12.77 -21.03
CA ASP A 229 16.73 14.16 -20.90
C ASP A 229 15.22 14.26 -20.66
N ALA A 230 14.40 13.45 -21.33
CA ALA A 230 12.97 13.38 -21.08
C ALA A 230 12.65 12.89 -19.65
N ARG A 231 13.46 11.97 -19.12
CA ARG A 231 13.34 11.50 -17.71
C ARG A 231 13.69 12.61 -16.73
N ILE A 232 14.73 13.40 -17.02
CA ILE A 232 15.13 14.55 -16.20
C ILE A 232 14.00 15.58 -16.18
N ASP A 233 13.46 15.96 -17.33
CA ASP A 233 12.38 16.94 -17.44
C ASP A 233 11.14 16.52 -16.62
N ARG A 234 10.77 15.24 -16.70
CA ARG A 234 9.67 14.68 -15.88
C ARG A 234 9.94 14.78 -14.39
N LEU A 235 11.14 14.43 -13.96
CA LEU A 235 11.52 14.49 -12.54
C LEU A 235 11.65 15.94 -12.04
N VAL A 236 12.08 16.89 -12.91
CA VAL A 236 12.06 18.31 -12.59
C VAL A 236 10.63 18.82 -12.39
N GLN A 237 9.70 18.43 -13.25
CA GLN A 237 8.27 18.77 -13.08
C GLN A 237 7.70 18.16 -11.80
N GLU A 238 8.07 16.91 -11.49
CA GLU A 238 7.57 16.18 -10.34
C GLU A 238 8.11 16.74 -9.03
N TYR A 239 9.42 16.94 -8.92
CA TYR A 239 10.08 17.31 -7.66
C TYR A 239 10.41 18.81 -7.56
N GLY A 240 10.26 19.57 -8.63
CA GLY A 240 10.51 21.01 -8.62
C GLY A 240 9.73 21.80 -7.58
N PRO A 241 8.46 21.46 -7.29
CA PRO A 241 7.67 22.08 -6.22
C PRO A 241 8.05 21.66 -4.79
N ALA A 242 8.90 20.61 -4.62
CA ALA A 242 9.25 20.11 -3.30
C ALA A 242 10.06 21.14 -2.49
N ASP A 243 9.88 21.12 -1.17
CA ASP A 243 10.69 21.92 -0.27
C ASP A 243 12.18 21.54 -0.38
N ARG A 244 13.06 22.54 -0.49
CA ARG A 244 14.50 22.33 -0.73
C ARG A 244 15.20 21.65 0.45
N GLU A 245 14.78 21.93 1.67
CA GLU A 245 15.39 21.34 2.87
C GLU A 245 14.98 19.87 2.97
N GLU A 246 13.72 19.55 2.70
CA GLU A 246 13.23 18.17 2.63
C GLU A 246 13.92 17.39 1.50
N PHE A 247 14.10 18.02 0.33
CA PHE A 247 14.82 17.41 -0.79
C PHE A 247 16.30 17.13 -0.41
N LEU A 248 16.97 18.09 0.21
CA LEU A 248 18.36 17.92 0.68
C LEU A 248 18.45 16.83 1.76
N ALA A 249 17.49 16.77 2.68
CA ALA A 249 17.42 15.72 3.68
C ALA A 249 17.25 14.31 3.04
N ALA A 250 16.41 14.19 2.01
CA ALA A 250 16.26 12.97 1.25
C ALA A 250 17.56 12.59 0.50
N MET A 251 18.23 13.56 -0.12
CA MET A 251 19.50 13.37 -0.82
C MET A 251 20.61 12.93 0.14
N THR A 252 20.62 13.44 1.36
CA THR A 252 21.59 13.07 2.40
C THR A 252 21.54 11.58 2.76
N ARG A 253 20.36 10.94 2.70
CA ARG A 253 20.20 9.50 2.97
C ARG A 253 20.95 8.62 1.99
N ILE A 254 21.23 9.11 0.79
CA ILE A 254 21.93 8.36 -0.26
C ILE A 254 23.37 8.80 -0.45
N THR A 255 23.91 9.72 0.36
CA THR A 255 25.29 10.28 0.23
C THR A 255 26.34 9.19 0.07
N ARG A 256 26.28 8.14 0.94
CA ARG A 256 27.24 7.03 0.88
C ARG A 256 27.18 6.25 -0.42
N LYS A 257 26.00 6.13 -1.01
CA LYS A 257 25.77 5.37 -2.25
C LYS A 257 26.06 6.20 -3.50
N LEU A 258 25.77 7.49 -3.45
CA LEU A 258 26.03 8.45 -4.53
C LEU A 258 27.52 8.79 -4.63
N GLY A 259 28.23 8.79 -3.50
CA GLY A 259 29.61 9.25 -3.37
C GLY A 259 29.72 10.75 -3.05
N GLY A 260 30.69 11.12 -2.21
CA GLY A 260 30.81 12.48 -1.66
C GLY A 260 30.96 13.56 -2.73
N GLN A 261 31.70 13.29 -3.81
CA GLN A 261 31.90 14.26 -4.90
C GLN A 261 30.58 14.56 -5.64
N HIS A 262 29.84 13.52 -6.02
CA HIS A 262 28.55 13.67 -6.67
C HIS A 262 27.51 14.31 -5.75
N PHE A 263 27.53 13.95 -4.46
CA PHE A 263 26.64 14.57 -3.48
C PHE A 263 26.90 16.07 -3.36
N ASN A 264 28.15 16.50 -3.21
CA ASN A 264 28.49 17.91 -3.10
C ASN A 264 28.08 18.71 -4.36
N ALA A 265 28.37 18.19 -5.56
CA ALA A 265 27.97 18.80 -6.80
C ALA A 265 26.43 18.91 -6.92
N ALA A 266 25.68 17.84 -6.62
CA ALA A 266 24.22 17.86 -6.64
C ALA A 266 23.64 18.84 -5.62
N ARG A 267 24.22 18.92 -4.40
CA ARG A 267 23.83 19.89 -3.37
C ARG A 267 24.03 21.33 -3.84
N ASP A 268 25.18 21.63 -4.44
CA ASP A 268 25.50 22.99 -4.88
C ASP A 268 24.55 23.44 -6.01
N PHE A 269 24.19 22.55 -6.94
CA PHE A 269 23.16 22.81 -7.94
C PHE A 269 21.77 22.98 -7.30
N LEU A 270 21.40 22.16 -6.33
CA LEU A 270 20.12 22.30 -5.61
C LEU A 270 20.02 23.67 -4.91
N LEU A 271 21.08 24.10 -4.23
CA LEU A 271 21.12 25.38 -3.52
C LEU A 271 21.09 26.56 -4.46
N SER A 272 21.68 26.46 -5.66
CA SER A 272 21.58 27.49 -6.72
C SER A 272 20.23 27.49 -7.44
N GLY A 273 19.35 26.51 -7.19
CA GLY A 273 18.04 26.38 -7.85
C GLY A 273 18.08 25.62 -9.18
N ASP A 274 19.21 25.03 -9.52
CA ASP A 274 19.37 24.23 -10.74
C ASP A 274 18.93 22.77 -10.47
N MET A 275 17.62 22.55 -10.47
CA MET A 275 17.03 21.24 -10.26
C MET A 275 17.40 20.26 -11.39
N HIS A 276 17.55 20.74 -12.62
CA HIS A 276 17.87 19.92 -13.77
C HIS A 276 19.23 19.22 -13.62
N ASN A 277 20.30 19.96 -13.29
CA ASN A 277 21.61 19.38 -13.04
C ASN A 277 21.65 18.56 -11.74
N THR A 278 20.90 18.95 -10.71
CA THR A 278 20.72 18.16 -9.49
C THR A 278 20.21 16.76 -9.83
N ILE A 279 19.10 16.67 -10.57
CA ILE A 279 18.49 15.40 -10.97
C ILE A 279 19.40 14.60 -11.90
N ARG A 280 20.06 15.23 -12.83
CA ARG A 280 21.02 14.58 -13.75
C ARG A 280 22.08 13.81 -12.97
N ILE A 281 22.66 14.40 -11.94
CA ILE A 281 23.67 13.74 -11.10
C ILE A 281 23.03 12.58 -10.32
N LEU A 282 21.85 12.78 -9.74
CA LEU A 282 21.18 11.74 -8.97
C LEU A 282 20.82 10.51 -9.82
N LEU A 283 20.43 10.72 -11.08
CA LEU A 283 20.11 9.63 -11.99
C LEU A 283 21.28 8.69 -12.26
N THR A 284 22.53 9.17 -12.22
CA THR A 284 23.72 8.30 -12.39
C THR A 284 23.75 7.16 -11.37
N TYR A 285 23.34 7.44 -10.13
CA TYR A 285 23.23 6.44 -9.07
C TYR A 285 22.05 5.49 -9.29
N TYR A 286 20.89 6.04 -9.62
CA TYR A 286 19.68 5.24 -9.82
C TYR A 286 19.82 4.31 -11.03
N ASP A 287 20.34 4.79 -12.13
CA ASP A 287 20.54 4.01 -13.35
C ASP A 287 21.49 2.85 -13.14
N LYS A 288 22.60 3.08 -12.45
CA LYS A 288 23.55 2.00 -12.09
C LYS A 288 22.88 0.90 -11.25
N ASN A 289 22.02 1.28 -10.30
CA ASN A 289 21.32 0.30 -9.49
C ASN A 289 20.26 -0.45 -10.28
N TYR A 290 19.53 0.25 -11.15
CA TYR A 290 18.52 -0.36 -12.01
C TYR A 290 19.16 -1.38 -12.97
N ASP A 291 20.22 -1.00 -13.65
CA ASP A 291 20.94 -1.88 -14.60
C ASP A 291 21.48 -3.14 -13.90
N ASN A 292 22.01 -3.01 -12.68
CA ASN A 292 22.42 -4.15 -11.86
C ASN A 292 21.24 -5.06 -11.43
N SER A 293 20.06 -4.49 -11.25
CA SER A 293 18.84 -5.26 -10.95
C SER A 293 18.31 -5.95 -12.19
N LEU A 294 18.27 -5.25 -13.31
CA LEU A 294 17.77 -5.73 -14.58
C LEU A 294 18.62 -6.89 -15.14
N SER A 295 19.93 -6.84 -14.98
CA SER A 295 20.84 -7.92 -15.41
C SER A 295 20.50 -9.27 -14.76
N LYS A 296 19.95 -9.24 -13.53
CA LYS A 296 19.51 -10.45 -12.81
C LYS A 296 18.14 -10.96 -13.26
N LYS A 297 17.40 -10.17 -14.04
CA LYS A 297 16.05 -10.47 -14.56
C LYS A 297 16.04 -10.72 -16.08
N SER A 298 17.19 -10.83 -16.72
CA SER A 298 17.30 -10.89 -18.20
C SER A 298 16.42 -11.97 -18.83
N GLY A 299 16.23 -13.12 -18.17
CA GLY A 299 15.35 -14.20 -18.64
C GLY A 299 13.84 -13.94 -18.44
N GLN A 300 13.45 -12.84 -17.82
CA GLN A 300 12.04 -12.51 -17.53
C GLN A 300 11.54 -11.33 -18.39
N ILE A 301 12.43 -10.65 -19.10
CA ILE A 301 12.07 -9.52 -19.95
C ILE A 301 11.40 -10.07 -21.21
N LEU A 302 10.11 -9.75 -21.36
CA LEU A 302 9.34 -10.10 -22.56
C LEU A 302 9.67 -9.17 -23.71
N ASP A 303 9.75 -7.87 -23.42
CA ASP A 303 10.01 -6.85 -24.42
C ASP A 303 10.58 -5.57 -23.78
N ARG A 304 11.16 -4.73 -24.62
CA ARG A 304 11.60 -3.38 -24.26
C ARG A 304 10.99 -2.39 -25.25
N ILE A 305 10.10 -1.54 -24.75
CA ILE A 305 9.35 -0.58 -25.54
C ILE A 305 9.96 0.81 -25.33
N HIS A 306 10.55 1.36 -26.38
CA HIS A 306 11.07 2.72 -26.34
C HIS A 306 9.93 3.73 -26.46
N TRP A 307 9.97 4.73 -25.60
CA TRP A 307 9.00 5.83 -25.55
C TRP A 307 9.71 7.18 -25.61
N THR A 308 9.17 8.12 -26.38
CA THR A 308 9.73 9.47 -26.53
C THR A 308 9.20 10.47 -25.50
N GLY A 309 8.21 10.06 -24.67
CA GLY A 309 7.54 10.95 -23.72
C GLY A 309 6.30 11.66 -24.27
N SER A 310 6.09 11.66 -25.57
CA SER A 310 5.00 12.41 -26.23
C SER A 310 3.86 11.56 -26.77
N ASP A 311 4.10 10.29 -27.11
CA ASP A 311 3.11 9.38 -27.70
C ASP A 311 2.69 8.28 -26.70
N LYS A 312 1.94 8.70 -25.68
CA LYS A 312 1.48 7.82 -24.63
C LYS A 312 0.47 6.78 -25.12
N GLU A 313 -0.41 7.14 -26.05
CA GLU A 313 -1.43 6.23 -26.60
C GLU A 313 -0.79 5.05 -27.33
N ARG A 314 0.24 5.33 -28.13
CA ARG A 314 0.99 4.29 -28.82
C ARG A 314 1.71 3.37 -27.83
N LEU A 315 2.40 3.94 -26.84
CA LEU A 315 3.05 3.14 -25.80
C LEU A 315 2.08 2.17 -25.13
N ILE A 316 0.88 2.65 -24.75
CA ILE A 316 -0.13 1.82 -24.10
C ILE A 316 -0.63 0.71 -25.05
N ALA A 317 -0.86 1.03 -26.32
CA ALA A 317 -1.26 0.05 -27.33
C ALA A 317 -0.18 -1.05 -27.49
N ASP A 318 1.09 -0.68 -27.56
CA ASP A 318 2.21 -1.61 -27.68
C ASP A 318 2.34 -2.51 -26.44
N LEU A 319 2.19 -1.95 -25.23
CA LEU A 319 2.18 -2.71 -23.97
C LEU A 319 1.06 -3.75 -23.94
N ILE A 320 -0.16 -3.35 -24.31
CA ILE A 320 -1.32 -4.26 -24.33
C ILE A 320 -1.12 -5.34 -25.41
N ALA A 321 -0.60 -5.00 -26.58
CA ALA A 321 -0.31 -5.96 -27.65
C ALA A 321 0.75 -6.98 -27.18
N CYS A 322 1.83 -6.54 -26.55
CA CYS A 322 2.85 -7.43 -25.99
C CYS A 322 2.27 -8.36 -24.92
N SER A 323 1.45 -7.85 -24.01
CA SER A 323 0.78 -8.66 -22.99
C SER A 323 -0.08 -9.75 -23.61
N ARG A 324 -0.89 -9.43 -24.62
CA ARG A 324 -1.80 -10.38 -25.32
C ARG A 324 -1.02 -11.45 -26.07
N ALA A 325 0.07 -11.09 -26.74
CA ALA A 325 0.92 -12.04 -27.47
C ALA A 325 1.55 -13.08 -26.52
N ASN A 326 1.79 -12.71 -25.26
CA ASN A 326 2.42 -13.56 -24.26
C ASN A 326 1.44 -14.14 -23.20
N SER A 327 0.13 -13.94 -23.37
CA SER A 327 -0.90 -14.32 -22.38
C SER A 327 -0.88 -15.79 -21.99
N SER A 328 -0.51 -16.71 -22.89
CA SER A 328 -0.41 -18.17 -22.60
C SER A 328 0.71 -18.49 -21.60
N GLY A 329 1.73 -17.65 -21.49
CA GLY A 329 2.81 -17.77 -20.49
C GLY A 329 2.49 -17.09 -19.16
N ILE A 330 1.75 -15.97 -19.19
CA ILE A 330 1.43 -15.17 -18.02
C ILE A 330 0.37 -15.84 -17.12
N VAL A 331 -0.61 -16.50 -17.73
CA VAL A 331 -1.76 -17.13 -17.00
C VAL A 331 -1.41 -18.55 -16.49
N ARG A 332 -0.28 -19.16 -16.90
CA ARG A 332 0.14 -20.50 -16.49
C ARG A 332 1.12 -20.53 -15.31
N CYS A 333 1.64 -19.37 -14.87
CA CYS A 333 2.45 -19.26 -13.66
C CYS A 333 1.55 -19.08 -12.46
#